data_a82b467103e031a667f7b8ea832e1f3e
#
_entry.id   a82b467103e031a667f7b8ea832e1f3e
#
_cell.length_a   1.000
_cell.length_b   1.000
_cell.length_c   1.000
_cell.angle_alpha   90.00
_cell.angle_beta   90.00
_cell.angle_gamma   90.00
#
_symmetry.space_group_name_H-M   'P 1'
#
loop_
_entity.id
_entity.type
_entity.pdbx_description
1 polymer ?
#
loop_
_entity_poly.entity_id
_entity_poly.type
_entity_poly.pdbx_seq_one_letter_code
_entity_poly.pdbx_strand_id
1 'polypeptide(L)'
;DGLCAMREREGAEMKRDLASRVTHIEEMTCAIEARYPETVAAYKARLRAAIEEMVGQNVDEARLLTEVAVMADRSAIAEETVRLHAHIAQLRECLEKPEPVGRRIDFLVQELNREVNTISSKSQDVPITQLVISMKAEIEKLREQLQNIE
;
A
#
# COMPACT_ATOMS: atom_id res chain seq x y z
N ASP A 1 18.70 -36.06 -15.35
CA ASP A 1 17.29 -35.75 -15.71
C ASP A 1 16.42 -35.39 -14.47
N GLY A 2 16.55 -36.10 -13.31
CA GLY A 2 15.73 -35.84 -12.13
C GLY A 2 16.00 -34.49 -11.44
N LEU A 3 17.26 -34.07 -11.39
CA LEU A 3 17.67 -32.80 -10.74
C LEU A 3 17.20 -31.56 -11.52
N CYS A 4 17.20 -31.60 -12.86
CA CYS A 4 16.67 -30.50 -13.68
C CYS A 4 15.16 -30.35 -13.52
N ALA A 5 14.42 -31.47 -13.55
CA ALA A 5 12.99 -31.47 -13.37
C ALA A 5 12.57 -30.99 -11.95
N MET A 6 13.38 -31.26 -10.93
CA MET A 6 13.15 -30.79 -9.55
C MET A 6 13.38 -29.29 -9.45
N ARG A 7 14.46 -28.74 -10.03
CA ARG A 7 14.73 -27.29 -10.08
C ARG A 7 13.67 -26.51 -10.85
N GLU A 8 13.19 -27.05 -11.97
CA GLU A 8 12.11 -26.43 -12.73
C GLU A 8 10.80 -26.37 -11.94
N ARG A 9 10.49 -27.40 -11.16
CA ARG A 9 9.31 -27.40 -10.28
C ARG A 9 9.44 -26.40 -9.14
N GLU A 10 10.56 -26.39 -8.46
CA GLU A 10 10.84 -25.44 -7.37
C GLU A 10 10.78 -23.99 -7.88
N GLY A 11 11.36 -23.70 -9.04
CA GLY A 11 11.30 -22.38 -9.67
C GLY A 11 9.87 -21.97 -10.03
N ALA A 12 9.06 -22.89 -10.55
CA ALA A 12 7.67 -22.63 -10.91
C ALA A 12 6.77 -22.42 -9.66
N GLU A 13 7.03 -23.14 -8.58
CA GLU A 13 6.32 -22.94 -7.30
C GLU A 13 6.67 -21.60 -6.67
N MET A 14 7.94 -21.25 -6.66
CA MET A 14 8.43 -19.97 -6.16
C MET A 14 7.85 -18.77 -6.95
N LYS A 15 7.84 -18.88 -8.28
CA LYS A 15 7.23 -17.84 -9.13
C LYS A 15 5.75 -17.66 -8.83
N ARG A 16 5.00 -18.74 -8.59
CA ARG A 16 3.58 -18.68 -8.22
C ARG A 16 3.38 -18.02 -6.84
N ASP A 17 4.23 -18.33 -5.88
CA ASP A 17 4.14 -17.71 -4.54
C ASP A 17 4.46 -16.22 -4.61
N LEU A 18 5.51 -15.82 -5.32
CA LEU A 18 5.84 -14.40 -5.55
C LEU A 18 4.68 -13.65 -6.24
N ALA A 19 4.09 -14.22 -7.28
CA ALA A 19 2.94 -13.64 -7.97
C ALA A 19 1.72 -13.49 -7.05
N SER A 20 1.47 -14.47 -6.18
CA SER A 20 0.39 -14.42 -5.17
C SER A 20 0.62 -13.28 -4.17
N ARG A 21 1.85 -13.10 -3.68
CA ARG A 21 2.20 -11.99 -2.76
C ARG A 21 2.01 -10.63 -3.39
N VAL A 22 2.44 -10.48 -4.65
CA VAL A 22 2.23 -9.24 -5.42
C VAL A 22 0.73 -8.93 -5.57
N THR A 23 -0.09 -9.95 -5.80
CA THR A 23 -1.55 -9.81 -5.86
C THR A 23 -2.13 -9.37 -4.52
N HIS A 24 -1.69 -9.93 -3.39
CA HIS A 24 -2.12 -9.50 -2.06
C HIS A 24 -1.76 -8.03 -1.77
N ILE A 25 -0.56 -7.59 -2.18
CA ILE A 25 -0.15 -6.18 -2.04
C ILE A 25 -1.08 -5.28 -2.86
N GLU A 26 -1.44 -5.66 -4.06
CA GLU A 26 -2.37 -4.90 -4.91
C GLU A 26 -3.78 -4.84 -4.32
N GLU A 27 -4.30 -5.95 -3.81
CA GLU A 27 -5.61 -6.01 -3.14
C GLU A 27 -5.64 -5.08 -1.92
N MET A 28 -4.59 -5.07 -1.10
CA MET A 28 -4.47 -4.16 0.03
C MET A 28 -4.34 -2.69 -0.42
N THR A 29 -3.66 -2.42 -1.52
CA THR A 29 -3.61 -1.06 -2.11
C THR A 29 -5.00 -0.59 -2.52
N CYS A 30 -5.77 -1.42 -3.21
CA CYS A 30 -7.17 -1.12 -3.56
C CYS A 30 -8.05 -0.91 -2.33
N ALA A 31 -7.85 -1.71 -1.27
CA ALA A 31 -8.60 -1.56 -0.01
C ALA A 31 -8.29 -0.22 0.69
N ILE A 32 -7.03 0.22 0.66
CA ILE A 32 -6.62 1.54 1.19
C ILE A 32 -7.30 2.67 0.39
N GLU A 33 -7.29 2.59 -0.94
CA GLU A 33 -7.95 3.56 -1.82
C GLU A 33 -9.46 3.66 -1.53
N ALA A 34 -10.11 2.52 -1.38
CA ALA A 34 -11.53 2.47 -1.05
C ALA A 34 -11.86 3.04 0.35
N ARG A 35 -10.95 2.85 1.30
CA ARG A 35 -11.11 3.32 2.69
C ARG A 35 -10.88 4.82 2.85
N TYR A 36 -10.00 5.42 2.05
CA TYR A 36 -9.59 6.82 2.23
C TYR A 36 -10.73 7.84 2.27
N PRO A 37 -11.74 7.81 1.37
CA PRO A 37 -12.89 8.73 1.43
C PRO A 37 -13.66 8.67 2.76
N GLU A 38 -13.78 7.47 3.35
CA GLU A 38 -14.44 7.27 4.64
C GLU A 38 -13.65 7.93 5.78
N THR A 39 -12.33 7.93 5.68
CA THR A 39 -11.44 8.61 6.64
C THR A 39 -11.70 10.11 6.69
N VAL A 40 -11.85 10.75 5.53
CA VAL A 40 -12.17 12.18 5.42
C VAL A 40 -13.56 12.48 5.99
N ALA A 41 -14.55 11.67 5.66
CA ALA A 41 -15.92 11.81 6.17
C ALA A 41 -15.98 11.65 7.71
N ALA A 42 -15.27 10.66 8.25
CA ALA A 42 -15.18 10.44 9.69
C ALA A 42 -14.50 11.60 10.43
N TYR A 43 -13.45 12.17 9.86
CA TYR A 43 -12.79 13.36 10.40
C TYR A 43 -13.74 14.56 10.45
N LYS A 44 -14.45 14.83 9.35
CA LYS A 44 -15.46 15.90 9.28
C LYS A 44 -16.52 15.75 10.37
N ALA A 45 -17.05 14.54 10.55
CA ALA A 45 -18.06 14.26 11.58
C ALA A 45 -17.53 14.47 13.00
N ARG A 46 -16.33 14.03 13.30
CA ARG A 46 -15.69 14.23 14.61
C ARG A 46 -15.40 15.70 14.89
N LEU A 47 -14.89 16.42 13.91
CA LEU A 47 -14.58 17.84 14.05
C LEU A 47 -15.86 18.65 14.27
N ARG A 48 -16.92 18.37 13.53
CA ARG A 48 -18.24 18.98 13.74
C ARG A 48 -18.74 18.75 15.16
N ALA A 49 -18.75 17.50 15.64
CA ALA A 49 -19.20 17.15 16.98
C ALA A 49 -18.40 17.87 18.07
N ALA A 50 -17.08 17.95 17.93
CA ALA A 50 -16.23 18.67 18.88
C ALA A 50 -16.51 20.16 18.90
N ILE A 51 -16.77 20.79 17.76
CA ILE A 51 -17.13 22.21 17.67
C ILE A 51 -18.51 22.45 18.28
N GLU A 52 -19.49 21.60 17.98
CA GLU A 52 -20.88 21.72 18.56
C GLU A 52 -20.85 21.58 20.06
N GLU A 53 -19.99 20.77 20.65
CA GLU A 53 -19.80 20.66 22.08
C GLU A 53 -19.31 21.98 22.72
N MET A 54 -18.45 22.72 22.01
CA MET A 54 -17.86 23.96 22.51
C MET A 54 -18.75 25.20 22.30
N VAL A 55 -19.42 25.30 21.15
CA VAL A 55 -20.15 26.52 20.73
C VAL A 55 -21.65 26.31 20.48
N GLY A 56 -22.17 25.13 20.76
CA GLY A 56 -23.54 24.75 20.44
C GLY A 56 -23.76 24.58 18.92
N GLN A 57 -25.00 24.84 18.47
CA GLN A 57 -25.33 24.63 17.03
C GLN A 57 -24.83 25.74 16.10
N ASN A 58 -24.11 26.73 16.60
CA ASN A 58 -23.55 27.83 15.80
C ASN A 58 -22.21 27.46 15.17
N VAL A 59 -22.19 26.39 14.38
CA VAL A 59 -20.99 25.96 13.64
C VAL A 59 -20.80 26.83 12.39
N ASP A 60 -19.64 27.43 12.24
CA ASP A 60 -19.23 28.08 11.00
C ASP A 60 -18.89 27.01 9.92
N GLU A 61 -19.85 26.76 9.05
CA GLU A 61 -19.74 25.72 8.01
C GLU A 61 -18.59 25.98 7.03
N ALA A 62 -18.35 27.23 6.67
CA ALA A 62 -17.27 27.58 5.74
C ALA A 62 -15.89 27.27 6.36
N ARG A 63 -15.72 27.59 7.63
CA ARG A 63 -14.48 27.32 8.37
C ARG A 63 -14.29 25.82 8.61
N LEU A 64 -15.35 25.11 8.95
CA LEU A 64 -15.33 23.64 9.08
C LEU A 64 -14.86 22.99 7.77
N LEU A 65 -15.42 23.36 6.63
CA LEU A 65 -15.04 22.83 5.31
C LEU A 65 -13.60 23.16 4.95
N THR A 66 -13.11 24.35 5.32
CA THR A 66 -11.71 24.73 5.12
C THR A 66 -10.76 23.84 5.91
N GLU A 67 -11.05 23.60 7.18
CA GLU A 67 -10.22 22.70 8.01
C GLU A 67 -10.24 21.25 7.51
N VAL A 68 -11.39 20.76 7.05
CA VAL A 68 -11.51 19.43 6.44
C VAL A 68 -10.71 19.34 5.14
N ALA A 69 -10.74 20.39 4.30
CA ALA A 69 -9.95 20.44 3.07
C ALA A 69 -8.43 20.43 3.37
N VAL A 70 -7.97 21.17 4.37
CA VAL A 70 -6.56 21.16 4.81
C VAL A 70 -6.13 19.78 5.29
N MET A 71 -6.98 19.11 6.09
CA MET A 71 -6.70 17.74 6.54
C MET A 71 -6.66 16.77 5.37
N ALA A 72 -7.64 16.85 4.47
CA ALA A 72 -7.70 15.97 3.28
C ALA A 72 -6.46 16.14 2.40
N ASP A 73 -5.97 17.36 2.22
CA ASP A 73 -4.73 17.62 1.48
C ASP A 73 -3.50 17.00 2.16
N ARG A 74 -3.36 17.19 3.46
CA ARG A 74 -2.24 16.63 4.24
C ARG A 74 -2.22 15.11 4.31
N SER A 75 -3.38 14.48 4.33
CA SER A 75 -3.55 13.03 4.41
C SER A 75 -3.76 12.37 3.04
N ALA A 76 -3.70 13.13 1.94
CA ALA A 76 -3.88 12.60 0.60
C ALA A 76 -2.82 11.54 0.26
N ILE A 77 -3.28 10.38 -0.18
CA ILE A 77 -2.46 9.22 -0.49
C ILE A 77 -2.56 8.79 -1.96
N ALA A 78 -3.22 9.60 -2.78
CA ALA A 78 -3.47 9.28 -4.18
C ALA A 78 -2.17 9.09 -4.99
N GLU A 79 -1.15 9.90 -4.73
CA GLU A 79 0.15 9.76 -5.40
C GLU A 79 0.85 8.46 -5.01
N GLU A 80 0.83 8.10 -3.73
CA GLU A 80 1.44 6.88 -3.22
C GLU A 80 0.76 5.64 -3.78
N THR A 81 -0.56 5.62 -3.86
CA THR A 81 -1.29 4.47 -4.41
C THR A 81 -1.07 4.33 -5.92
N VAL A 82 -1.02 5.43 -6.67
CA VAL A 82 -0.67 5.41 -8.09
C VAL A 82 0.75 4.86 -8.31
N ARG A 83 1.72 5.28 -7.49
CA ARG A 83 3.08 4.74 -7.56
C ARG A 83 3.15 3.27 -7.14
N LEU A 84 2.39 2.85 -6.12
CA LEU A 84 2.29 1.44 -5.75
C LEU A 84 1.80 0.59 -6.93
N HIS A 85 0.71 0.98 -7.59
CA HIS A 85 0.21 0.26 -8.78
C HIS A 85 1.24 0.21 -9.91
N ALA A 86 1.96 1.30 -10.16
CA ALA A 86 3.02 1.34 -11.17
C ALA A 86 4.18 0.38 -10.83
N HIS A 87 4.64 0.36 -9.58
CA HIS A 87 5.71 -0.54 -9.14
C HIS A 87 5.26 -2.01 -9.13
N ILE A 88 4.02 -2.29 -8.74
CA ILE A 88 3.40 -3.63 -8.81
C ILE A 88 3.38 -4.14 -10.25
N ALA A 89 2.95 -3.31 -11.21
CA ALA A 89 2.93 -3.67 -12.63
C ALA A 89 4.34 -3.99 -13.16
N GLN A 90 5.33 -3.15 -12.84
CA GLN A 90 6.72 -3.39 -13.22
C GLN A 90 7.30 -4.65 -12.56
N LEU A 91 6.95 -4.93 -11.31
CA LEU A 91 7.38 -6.13 -10.61
C LEU A 91 6.82 -7.39 -11.27
N ARG A 92 5.54 -7.40 -11.67
CA ARG A 92 4.94 -8.48 -12.44
C ARG A 92 5.67 -8.72 -13.76
N GLU A 93 5.99 -7.65 -14.50
CA GLU A 93 6.77 -7.75 -15.74
C GLU A 93 8.15 -8.39 -15.49
N CYS A 94 8.82 -8.02 -14.41
CA CYS A 94 10.11 -8.60 -14.05
C CYS A 94 10.01 -10.09 -13.73
N LEU A 95 8.95 -10.52 -13.05
CA LEU A 95 8.72 -11.94 -12.71
C LEU A 95 8.43 -12.82 -13.94
N GLU A 96 7.95 -12.22 -15.04
CA GLU A 96 7.69 -12.94 -16.30
C GLU A 96 8.94 -13.09 -17.20
N LYS A 97 9.99 -12.29 -16.98
CA LYS A 97 11.19 -12.32 -17.80
C LYS A 97 12.08 -13.51 -17.44
N PRO A 98 12.67 -14.19 -18.43
CA PRO A 98 13.62 -15.28 -18.20
C PRO A 98 15.02 -14.78 -17.79
N GLU A 99 15.30 -13.49 -17.94
CA GLU A 99 16.60 -12.88 -17.66
C GLU A 99 16.76 -12.53 -16.17
N PRO A 100 18.01 -12.52 -15.65
CA PRO A 100 18.26 -12.11 -14.27
C PRO A 100 17.93 -10.62 -14.08
N VAL A 101 16.86 -10.34 -13.35
CA VAL A 101 16.37 -8.98 -13.06
C VAL A 101 16.51 -8.60 -11.58
N GLY A 102 17.34 -9.33 -10.83
CA GLY A 102 17.45 -9.22 -9.37
C GLY A 102 17.59 -7.79 -8.87
N ARG A 103 18.55 -7.01 -9.40
CA ARG A 103 18.74 -5.60 -8.99
C ARG A 103 17.52 -4.72 -9.23
N ARG A 104 16.79 -4.97 -10.34
CA ARG A 104 15.57 -4.22 -10.65
C ARG A 104 14.44 -4.58 -9.70
N ILE A 105 14.32 -5.85 -9.36
CA ILE A 105 13.33 -6.34 -8.38
C ILE A 105 13.64 -5.77 -7.00
N ASP A 106 14.89 -5.79 -6.55
CA ASP A 106 15.30 -5.17 -5.27
C ASP A 106 14.92 -3.69 -5.21
N PHE A 107 15.20 -2.95 -6.28
CA PHE A 107 14.80 -1.54 -6.37
C PHE A 107 13.28 -1.38 -6.25
N LEU A 108 12.49 -2.17 -6.96
CA LEU A 108 11.02 -2.09 -6.92
C LEU A 108 10.47 -2.45 -5.54
N VAL A 109 11.04 -3.44 -4.87
CA VAL A 109 10.66 -3.80 -3.48
C VAL A 109 10.97 -2.66 -2.51
N GLN A 110 12.10 -1.97 -2.67
CA GLN A 110 12.44 -0.79 -1.88
C GLN A 110 11.45 0.36 -2.13
N GLU A 111 11.07 0.60 -3.39
CA GLU A 111 10.08 1.62 -3.74
C GLU A 111 8.69 1.29 -3.19
N LEU A 112 8.24 0.03 -3.26
CA LEU A 112 7.00 -0.40 -2.61
C LEU A 112 7.02 -0.07 -1.10
N ASN A 113 8.12 -0.40 -0.44
CA ASN A 113 8.27 -0.14 1.00
C ASN A 113 8.27 1.36 1.32
N ARG A 114 8.88 2.17 0.46
CA ARG A 114 8.90 3.62 0.57
C ARG A 114 7.48 4.22 0.49
N GLU A 115 6.70 3.82 -0.51
CA GLU A 115 5.33 4.31 -0.67
C GLU A 115 4.43 3.89 0.50
N VAL A 116 4.54 2.65 0.96
CA VAL A 116 3.80 2.16 2.13
C VAL A 116 4.19 2.91 3.41
N ASN A 117 5.46 3.25 3.60
CA ASN A 117 5.90 4.07 4.72
C ASN A 117 5.32 5.49 4.66
N THR A 118 5.22 6.08 3.48
CA THR A 118 4.62 7.41 3.29
C THR A 118 3.12 7.38 3.62
N ILE A 119 2.39 6.36 3.16
CA ILE A 119 0.97 6.16 3.52
C ILE A 119 0.83 6.04 5.04
N SER A 120 1.70 5.26 5.68
CA SER A 120 1.71 5.09 7.14
C SER A 120 1.87 6.41 7.88
N SER A 121 2.74 7.30 7.40
CA SER A 121 2.99 8.60 8.02
C SER A 121 1.88 9.62 7.81
N LYS A 122 1.12 9.48 6.72
CA LYS A 122 0.02 10.37 6.36
C LYS A 122 -1.33 9.99 6.98
N SER A 123 -1.53 8.72 7.32
CA SER A 123 -2.82 8.21 7.82
C SER A 123 -2.78 7.90 9.32
N GLN A 124 -3.86 8.29 10.01
CA GLN A 124 -4.13 7.90 11.40
C GLN A 124 -5.34 6.96 11.52
N ASP A 125 -5.91 6.54 10.39
CA ASP A 125 -7.04 5.63 10.33
C ASP A 125 -6.59 4.21 10.72
N VAL A 126 -7.29 3.58 11.68
CA VAL A 126 -6.93 2.25 12.17
C VAL A 126 -7.01 1.17 11.09
N PRO A 127 -8.08 1.07 10.29
CA PRO A 127 -8.11 0.12 9.16
C PRO A 127 -6.96 0.30 8.16
N ILE A 128 -6.62 1.53 7.78
CA ILE A 128 -5.47 1.79 6.88
C ILE A 128 -4.16 1.37 7.55
N THR A 129 -3.98 1.67 8.83
CA THR A 129 -2.78 1.25 9.58
C THR A 129 -2.62 -0.27 9.60
N GLN A 130 -3.71 -1.00 9.80
CA GLN A 130 -3.69 -2.47 9.76
C GLN A 130 -3.33 -3.02 8.39
N LEU A 131 -3.87 -2.44 7.31
CA LEU A 131 -3.50 -2.79 5.93
C LEU A 131 -2.03 -2.51 5.65
N VAL A 132 -1.51 -1.36 6.10
CA VAL A 132 -0.08 -1.00 5.98
C VAL A 132 0.82 -2.00 6.68
N ILE A 133 0.48 -2.44 7.89
CA ILE A 133 1.25 -3.45 8.63
C ILE A 133 1.27 -4.77 7.85
N SER A 134 0.13 -5.20 7.33
CA SER A 134 0.02 -6.42 6.51
C SER A 134 0.82 -6.31 5.21
N MET A 135 0.76 -5.16 4.53
CA MET A 135 1.54 -4.90 3.31
C MET A 135 3.05 -4.98 3.57
N LYS A 136 3.52 -4.36 4.65
CA LYS A 136 4.94 -4.44 5.05
C LYS A 136 5.40 -5.87 5.28
N ALA A 137 4.57 -6.68 5.93
CA ALA A 137 4.87 -8.10 6.14
C ALA A 137 4.95 -8.88 4.81
N GLU A 138 4.05 -8.62 3.85
CA GLU A 138 4.12 -9.26 2.54
C GLU A 138 5.32 -8.78 1.70
N ILE A 139 5.67 -7.50 1.76
CA ILE A 139 6.84 -6.94 1.09
C ILE A 139 8.14 -7.56 1.65
N GLU A 140 8.24 -7.75 2.96
CA GLU A 140 9.41 -8.38 3.58
C GLU A 140 9.55 -9.86 3.19
N LYS A 141 8.46 -10.61 3.21
CA LYS A 141 8.46 -11.99 2.72
C LYS A 141 8.84 -12.10 1.24
N LEU A 142 8.35 -11.18 0.40
CA LEU A 142 8.73 -11.08 -1.00
C LEU A 142 10.24 -10.86 -1.14
N ARG A 143 10.81 -9.93 -0.36
CA ARG A 143 12.23 -9.63 -0.34
C ARG A 143 13.08 -10.84 0.07
N GLU A 144 12.71 -11.51 1.17
CA GLU A 144 13.41 -12.71 1.66
C GLU A 144 13.44 -13.82 0.60
N GLN A 145 12.33 -14.07 -0.08
CA GLN A 145 12.28 -15.08 -1.15
C GLN A 145 13.15 -14.72 -2.35
N LEU A 146 13.19 -13.45 -2.74
CA LEU A 146 14.03 -12.98 -3.84
C LEU A 146 15.52 -13.12 -3.53
N GLN A 147 15.93 -12.87 -2.29
CA GLN A 147 17.32 -13.09 -1.85
C GLN A 147 17.74 -14.56 -1.85
N ASN A 148 16.79 -15.48 -1.71
CA ASN A 148 17.06 -16.93 -1.76
C ASN A 148 17.16 -17.48 -3.19
N ILE A 149 16.87 -16.68 -4.22
CA ILE A 149 16.97 -17.06 -5.63
C ILE A 149 18.36 -16.75 -6.21
N GLU A 150 19.11 -15.83 -5.63
CA GLU A 150 20.48 -15.48 -6.02
C GLU A 150 21.48 -16.52 -5.48
#